data_f68a110d2782f7a32eec2137cbf6a3ef
#
_entry.id   f68a110d2782f7a32eec2137cbf6a3ef
#
_cell.length_a   1.000
_cell.length_b   1.000
_cell.length_c   1.000
_cell.angle_alpha   90.00
_cell.angle_beta   90.00
_cell.angle_gamma   90.00
#
_symmetry.space_group_name_H-M   'P 1'
#
loop_
_entity.id
_entity.type
_entity.pdbx_description
1 polymer ?
#
loop_
_entity_poly.entity_id
_entity_poly.type
_entity_poly.pdbx_seq_one_letter_code
_entity_poly.pdbx_strand_id
1 'polypeptide(L)'
;MKIFSTILLLIAGVFIWHAVAQEQPCTDDGCKEFTEQVELIKYQEIEDFPNVLPVINTDTKSQFVYTLSKCIDKIYETTDISKQIPKELIIAQAALETGWGKSRFANEGNNLFGIRTFNKDSKWLLPITWDQTKWIGWGVKVYETRCDSVKDYVRILNEVFAYEEFREARSN
;
A
#
# COMPACT_ATOMS: atom_id res chain seq x y z
N MET A 1 -32.83 -2.18 -15.36
CA MET A 1 -31.52 -2.79 -15.12
C MET A 1 -30.60 -1.89 -14.27
N LYS A 2 -31.05 -1.34 -13.13
CA LYS A 2 -30.27 -0.47 -12.22
C LYS A 2 -30.32 -0.90 -10.75
N ILE A 3 -30.88 -2.07 -10.44
CA ILE A 3 -31.14 -2.49 -9.04
C ILE A 3 -30.06 -3.48 -8.53
N PHE A 4 -29.25 -4.08 -9.41
CA PHE A 4 -28.23 -5.07 -9.01
C PHE A 4 -26.90 -4.47 -8.52
N SER A 5 -26.65 -3.17 -8.75
CA SER A 5 -25.38 -2.54 -8.36
C SER A 5 -25.34 -2.06 -6.91
N THR A 6 -26.48 -1.77 -6.31
CA THR A 6 -26.56 -1.24 -4.93
C THR A 6 -26.51 -2.32 -3.84
N ILE A 7 -26.87 -3.56 -4.16
CA ILE A 7 -26.87 -4.64 -3.16
C ILE A 7 -25.43 -5.17 -2.91
N LEU A 8 -24.54 -5.11 -3.90
CA LEU A 8 -23.17 -5.60 -3.75
C LEU A 8 -22.32 -4.71 -2.83
N LEU A 9 -22.61 -3.41 -2.78
CA LEU A 9 -21.88 -2.47 -1.91
C LEU A 9 -22.30 -2.57 -0.43
N LEU A 10 -23.55 -2.97 -0.15
CA LEU A 10 -24.02 -3.15 1.23
C LEU A 10 -23.46 -4.42 1.88
N ILE A 11 -23.19 -5.47 1.10
CA ILE A 11 -22.61 -6.71 1.63
C ILE A 11 -21.15 -6.52 2.01
N ALA A 12 -20.37 -5.74 1.23
CA ALA A 12 -18.98 -5.43 1.55
C ALA A 12 -18.84 -4.57 2.83
N GLY A 13 -19.76 -3.64 3.07
CA GLY A 13 -19.77 -2.79 4.27
C GLY A 13 -20.08 -3.56 5.56
N VAL A 14 -20.96 -4.57 5.50
CA VAL A 14 -21.32 -5.37 6.69
C VAL A 14 -20.19 -6.33 7.09
N PHE A 15 -19.45 -6.89 6.14
CA PHE A 15 -18.30 -7.77 6.46
C PHE A 15 -17.12 -7.03 7.10
N ILE A 16 -16.89 -5.77 6.73
CA ILE A 16 -15.83 -4.94 7.33
C ILE A 16 -16.18 -4.58 8.78
N TRP A 17 -17.44 -4.34 9.09
CA TRP A 17 -17.87 -3.96 10.44
C TRP A 17 -17.82 -5.12 11.44
N HIS A 18 -18.04 -6.36 10.99
CA HIS A 18 -17.94 -7.55 11.86
C HIS A 18 -16.50 -7.99 12.12
N ALA A 19 -15.54 -7.63 11.28
CA ALA A 19 -14.14 -7.99 11.46
C ALA A 19 -13.40 -7.10 12.49
N VAL A 20 -13.93 -5.91 12.80
CA VAL A 20 -13.32 -4.96 13.76
C VAL A 20 -13.80 -5.18 15.21
N ALA A 21 -14.83 -5.98 15.45
CA ALA A 21 -15.51 -6.08 16.75
C ALA A 21 -15.12 -7.29 17.61
N GLN A 22 -14.05 -8.00 17.32
CA GLN A 22 -13.53 -9.09 18.18
C GLN A 22 -12.07 -8.85 18.56
N GLU A 23 -11.82 -7.87 19.41
CA GLU A 23 -10.64 -7.86 20.25
C GLU A 23 -10.79 -8.95 21.31
N GLN A 24 -10.33 -10.16 21.01
CA GLN A 24 -10.11 -11.15 22.05
C GLN A 24 -8.86 -10.75 22.85
N PRO A 25 -8.96 -10.61 24.19
CA PRO A 25 -7.79 -10.36 24.99
C PRO A 25 -6.84 -11.56 24.89
N CYS A 26 -5.62 -11.30 24.49
CA CYS A 26 -4.54 -12.29 24.47
C CYS A 26 -4.28 -12.83 25.88
N THR A 27 -4.57 -14.10 26.12
CA THR A 27 -4.41 -14.72 27.44
C THR A 27 -3.44 -15.90 27.46
N ASP A 28 -2.68 -16.15 26.38
CA ASP A 28 -1.72 -17.24 26.30
C ASP A 28 -0.28 -16.80 26.03
N ASP A 29 0.66 -17.74 26.26
CA ASP A 29 2.10 -17.50 26.19
C ASP A 29 2.60 -17.08 24.78
N GLY A 30 1.84 -17.31 23.72
CA GLY A 30 2.15 -16.88 22.35
C GLY A 30 2.12 -15.36 22.16
N CYS A 31 1.35 -14.65 23.00
CA CYS A 31 1.32 -13.18 22.95
C CYS A 31 2.54 -12.53 23.61
N LYS A 32 3.13 -13.19 24.60
CA LYS A 32 4.36 -12.71 25.27
C LYS A 32 5.55 -12.86 24.33
N GLU A 33 5.61 -13.96 23.58
CA GLU A 33 6.66 -14.18 22.58
C GLU A 33 6.59 -13.17 21.44
N PHE A 34 5.37 -12.76 21.04
CA PHE A 34 5.18 -11.73 20.03
C PHE A 34 5.63 -10.33 20.50
N THR A 35 5.35 -9.96 21.75
CA THR A 35 5.79 -8.68 22.34
C THR A 35 7.30 -8.66 22.58
N GLU A 36 7.91 -9.78 22.98
CA GLU A 36 9.34 -9.88 23.21
C GLU A 36 10.16 -9.87 21.91
N GLN A 37 9.63 -10.47 20.84
CA GLN A 37 10.24 -10.38 19.49
C GLN A 37 10.13 -8.97 18.89
N VAL A 38 9.13 -8.19 19.22
CA VAL A 38 9.00 -6.79 18.80
C VAL A 38 10.03 -5.91 19.52
N GLU A 39 10.39 -6.21 20.77
CA GLU A 39 11.43 -5.50 21.52
C GLU A 39 12.86 -5.87 21.10
N LEU A 40 13.07 -7.07 20.56
CA LEU A 40 14.40 -7.55 20.10
C LEU A 40 14.80 -7.08 18.69
N ILE A 41 13.89 -6.45 17.93
CA ILE A 41 14.27 -5.70 16.75
C ILE A 41 14.88 -4.37 17.23
N LYS A 42 16.08 -4.47 17.82
CA LYS A 42 16.94 -3.32 18.05
C LYS A 42 17.21 -2.68 16.69
N TYR A 43 16.58 -1.52 16.49
CA TYR A 43 16.83 -0.64 15.38
C TYR A 43 18.34 -0.38 15.25
N GLN A 44 18.98 -0.91 14.21
CA GLN A 44 20.10 -0.18 13.66
C GLN A 44 19.49 1.14 13.17
N GLU A 45 19.80 2.23 13.86
CA GLU A 45 19.59 3.58 13.37
C GLU A 45 20.23 3.63 11.98
N ILE A 46 19.38 3.58 10.96
CA ILE A 46 19.78 3.98 9.61
C ILE A 46 20.08 5.46 9.79
N GLU A 47 21.37 5.81 9.74
CA GLU A 47 21.80 7.21 9.74
C GLU A 47 20.91 7.95 8.74
N ASP A 48 20.25 8.97 9.25
CA ASP A 48 19.18 9.69 8.58
C ASP A 48 19.79 10.48 7.41
N PHE A 49 19.91 9.84 6.25
CA PHE A 49 20.21 10.55 5.02
C PHE A 49 18.96 11.32 4.61
N PRO A 50 18.92 12.66 4.75
CA PRO A 50 17.68 13.44 4.75
C PRO A 50 16.86 13.35 3.46
N ASN A 51 17.37 12.72 2.41
CA ASN A 51 16.70 12.59 1.11
C ASN A 51 16.52 11.15 0.61
N VAL A 52 16.87 10.14 1.40
CA VAL A 52 16.74 8.73 0.98
C VAL A 52 15.44 8.15 1.50
N LEU A 53 14.61 7.63 0.59
CA LEU A 53 13.38 6.93 0.97
C LEU A 53 13.72 5.57 1.60
N PRO A 54 13.02 5.17 2.69
CA PRO A 54 13.24 3.90 3.35
C PRO A 54 13.03 2.69 2.42
N VAL A 55 13.81 1.64 2.61
CA VAL A 55 13.63 0.37 1.91
C VAL A 55 12.47 -0.41 2.54
N ILE A 56 11.50 -0.83 1.73
CA ILE A 56 10.39 -1.65 2.19
C ILE A 56 10.78 -3.13 2.13
N ASN A 57 10.94 -3.75 3.32
CA ASN A 57 11.24 -5.17 3.48
C ASN A 57 9.97 -6.02 3.40
N THR A 58 10.05 -7.17 2.73
CA THR A 58 8.94 -8.09 2.50
C THR A 58 9.18 -9.50 3.03
N ASP A 59 10.20 -9.72 3.84
CA ASP A 59 10.55 -11.05 4.35
C ASP A 59 9.43 -11.59 5.26
N THR A 60 8.94 -10.76 6.17
CA THR A 60 7.79 -11.06 7.02
C THR A 60 6.69 -10.02 6.89
N LYS A 61 5.46 -10.38 7.26
CA LYS A 61 4.34 -9.43 7.32
C LYS A 61 4.61 -8.27 8.26
N SER A 62 5.20 -8.53 9.42
CA SER A 62 5.55 -7.50 10.41
C SER A 62 6.58 -6.52 9.88
N GLN A 63 7.63 -7.02 9.21
CA GLN A 63 8.63 -6.17 8.56
C GLN A 63 8.03 -5.35 7.41
N PHE A 64 7.14 -5.94 6.62
CA PHE A 64 6.42 -5.21 5.57
C PHE A 64 5.63 -4.04 6.14
N VAL A 65 4.78 -4.29 7.15
CA VAL A 65 3.99 -3.24 7.82
C VAL A 65 4.89 -2.15 8.39
N TYR A 66 5.91 -2.55 9.13
CA TYR A 66 6.82 -1.64 9.79
C TYR A 66 7.57 -0.75 8.79
N THR A 67 8.25 -1.35 7.81
CA THR A 67 9.07 -0.59 6.85
C THR A 67 8.22 0.25 5.89
N LEU A 68 7.00 -0.22 5.55
CA LEU A 68 6.03 0.56 4.81
C LEU A 68 5.52 1.76 5.63
N SER A 69 5.26 1.60 6.94
CA SER A 69 4.91 2.71 7.82
C SER A 69 6.02 3.77 7.85
N LYS A 70 7.28 3.37 7.95
CA LYS A 70 8.43 4.30 7.90
C LYS A 70 8.51 5.06 6.56
N CYS A 71 8.24 4.37 5.44
CA CYS A 71 8.16 5.03 4.14
C CYS A 71 7.05 6.09 4.12
N ILE A 72 5.86 5.78 4.64
CA ILE A 72 4.74 6.73 4.72
C ILE A 72 5.10 7.91 5.60
N ASP A 73 5.72 7.68 6.77
CA ASP A 73 6.19 8.74 7.65
C ASP A 73 7.12 9.70 6.93
N LYS A 74 8.08 9.17 6.18
CA LYS A 74 9.03 9.98 5.40
C LYS A 74 8.35 10.80 4.30
N ILE A 75 7.36 10.24 3.62
CA ILE A 75 6.56 10.97 2.63
C ILE A 75 5.77 12.10 3.32
N TYR A 76 5.24 11.85 4.53
CA TYR A 76 4.41 12.80 5.27
C TYR A 76 5.17 13.97 5.88
N GLU A 77 6.50 13.86 6.05
CA GLU A 77 7.32 15.02 6.44
C GLU A 77 7.15 16.24 5.52
N THR A 78 6.88 15.99 4.24
CA THR A 78 6.70 17.05 3.22
C THR A 78 5.29 17.14 2.66
N THR A 79 4.36 16.29 3.14
CA THR A 79 2.96 16.25 2.69
C THR A 79 2.10 17.08 3.63
N ASP A 80 1.34 18.04 3.08
CA ASP A 80 0.35 18.81 3.84
C ASP A 80 -0.60 17.86 4.60
N ILE A 81 -0.90 18.19 5.87
CA ILE A 81 -1.71 17.33 6.75
C ILE A 81 -3.10 17.06 6.15
N SER A 82 -3.68 18.00 5.43
CA SER A 82 -4.97 17.83 4.75
C SER A 82 -4.93 16.83 3.60
N LYS A 83 -3.74 16.51 3.12
CA LYS A 83 -3.47 15.54 2.04
C LYS A 83 -2.97 14.19 2.55
N GLN A 84 -2.73 14.06 3.85
CA GLN A 84 -2.33 12.78 4.43
C GLN A 84 -3.52 11.82 4.47
N ILE A 85 -3.26 10.57 4.11
CA ILE A 85 -4.22 9.48 4.08
C ILE A 85 -3.95 8.62 5.30
N PRO A 86 -4.97 8.05 6.00
CA PRO A 86 -4.71 7.13 7.10
C PRO A 86 -3.70 6.05 6.69
N LYS A 87 -2.63 5.88 7.47
CA LYS A 87 -1.54 4.92 7.14
C LYS A 87 -2.07 3.51 7.01
N GLU A 88 -3.01 3.14 7.86
CA GLU A 88 -3.65 1.83 7.91
C GLU A 88 -4.33 1.51 6.58
N LEU A 89 -4.94 2.52 5.94
CA LEU A 89 -5.56 2.36 4.62
C LEU A 89 -4.51 2.04 3.55
N ILE A 90 -3.40 2.77 3.52
CA ILE A 90 -2.31 2.57 2.56
C ILE A 90 -1.68 1.18 2.78
N ILE A 91 -1.43 0.82 4.05
CA ILE A 91 -0.82 -0.47 4.41
C ILE A 91 -1.74 -1.62 4.03
N ALA A 92 -3.04 -1.52 4.36
CA ALA A 92 -4.02 -2.55 4.03
C ALA A 92 -4.14 -2.75 2.52
N GLN A 93 -4.22 -1.65 1.76
CA GLN A 93 -4.30 -1.70 0.30
C GLN A 93 -3.06 -2.35 -0.30
N ALA A 94 -1.86 -1.93 0.10
CA ALA A 94 -0.61 -2.52 -0.38
C ALA A 94 -0.51 -4.02 -0.04
N ALA A 95 -0.91 -4.41 1.17
CA ALA A 95 -0.91 -5.81 1.60
C ALA A 95 -1.87 -6.67 0.76
N LEU A 96 -3.08 -6.18 0.50
CA LEU A 96 -4.11 -6.89 -0.28
C LEU A 96 -3.70 -7.01 -1.76
N GLU A 97 -3.27 -5.92 -2.38
CA GLU A 97 -2.91 -5.89 -3.81
C GLU A 97 -1.68 -6.76 -4.13
N THR A 98 -0.77 -6.91 -3.19
CA THR A 98 0.52 -7.54 -3.46
C THR A 98 0.78 -8.83 -2.70
N GLY A 99 -0.15 -9.27 -1.82
CA GLY A 99 0.12 -10.37 -0.91
C GLY A 99 1.34 -10.06 -0.02
N TRP A 100 1.34 -8.90 0.64
CA TRP A 100 2.41 -8.43 1.52
C TRP A 100 3.72 -8.14 0.76
N GLY A 101 3.62 -7.54 -0.41
CA GLY A 101 4.76 -7.18 -1.25
C GLY A 101 5.39 -8.35 -2.00
N LYS A 102 4.73 -9.52 -2.08
CA LYS A 102 5.27 -10.73 -2.71
C LYS A 102 4.81 -10.97 -4.15
N SER A 103 3.90 -10.13 -4.66
CA SER A 103 3.44 -10.26 -6.05
C SER A 103 4.58 -9.97 -7.04
N ARG A 104 4.44 -10.48 -8.26
CA ARG A 104 5.39 -10.22 -9.35
C ARG A 104 5.61 -8.71 -9.56
N PHE A 105 4.54 -7.92 -9.61
CA PHE A 105 4.63 -6.49 -9.84
C PHE A 105 5.31 -5.74 -8.69
N ALA A 106 5.16 -6.22 -7.45
CA ALA A 106 5.90 -5.68 -6.31
C ALA A 106 7.40 -6.04 -6.36
N ASN A 107 7.74 -7.22 -6.87
CA ASN A 107 9.14 -7.68 -6.92
C ASN A 107 9.90 -7.18 -8.15
N GLU A 108 9.29 -7.25 -9.34
CA GLU A 108 9.96 -6.87 -10.59
C GLU A 108 9.77 -5.38 -10.92
N GLY A 109 8.68 -4.77 -10.42
CA GLY A 109 8.31 -3.39 -10.75
C GLY A 109 8.27 -2.45 -9.57
N ASN A 110 8.57 -2.89 -8.35
CA ASN A 110 8.44 -2.08 -7.13
C ASN A 110 7.05 -1.43 -6.96
N ASN A 111 6.01 -2.03 -7.55
CA ASN A 111 4.67 -1.46 -7.61
C ASN A 111 3.75 -2.17 -6.62
N LEU A 112 3.40 -1.47 -5.52
CA LEU A 112 2.62 -2.02 -4.43
C LEU A 112 1.10 -1.87 -4.63
N PHE A 113 0.64 -1.16 -5.66
CA PHE A 113 -0.78 -0.78 -5.82
C PHE A 113 -1.33 -1.10 -7.21
N GLY A 114 -0.58 -1.81 -8.06
CA GLY A 114 -1.01 -2.09 -9.42
C GLY A 114 -1.17 -0.86 -10.32
N ILE A 115 -0.50 0.25 -9.98
CA ILE A 115 -0.58 1.51 -10.72
C ILE A 115 -0.15 1.29 -12.16
N ARG A 116 -1.01 1.75 -13.10
CA ARG A 116 -0.75 1.63 -14.53
C ARG A 116 -0.09 2.88 -15.08
N THR A 117 0.66 2.70 -16.16
CA THR A 117 1.13 3.79 -17.02
C THR A 117 0.53 3.66 -18.42
N PHE A 118 0.21 4.80 -19.03
CA PHE A 118 -0.21 4.93 -20.43
C PHE A 118 0.88 5.60 -21.26
N ASN A 119 2.04 5.88 -20.64
CA ASN A 119 3.21 6.39 -21.31
C ASN A 119 4.12 5.24 -21.75
N LYS A 120 4.25 5.04 -23.06
CA LYS A 120 5.09 4.00 -23.67
C LYS A 120 6.58 4.14 -23.33
N ASP A 121 7.04 5.36 -23.10
CA ASP A 121 8.46 5.67 -22.84
C ASP A 121 8.87 5.44 -21.38
N SER A 122 7.90 5.26 -20.47
CA SER A 122 8.20 4.84 -19.10
C SER A 122 8.48 3.34 -19.04
N LYS A 123 9.16 2.88 -17.98
CA LYS A 123 9.33 1.45 -17.71
C LYS A 123 7.97 0.85 -17.30
N TRP A 124 7.64 -0.30 -17.86
CA TRP A 124 6.37 -1.00 -17.62
C TRP A 124 6.52 -2.52 -17.67
N LEU A 125 5.56 -3.20 -17.06
CA LEU A 125 5.38 -4.65 -17.09
C LEU A 125 3.96 -4.98 -17.56
N LEU A 126 3.80 -6.13 -18.22
CA LEU A 126 2.49 -6.70 -18.56
C LEU A 126 2.24 -8.00 -17.76
N PRO A 127 0.99 -8.49 -17.68
CA PRO A 127 0.71 -9.85 -17.18
C PRO A 127 1.56 -10.90 -17.92
N ILE A 128 1.97 -11.98 -17.25
CA ILE A 128 2.89 -13.01 -17.80
C ILE A 128 2.37 -13.61 -19.10
N THR A 129 1.06 -13.73 -19.25
CA THR A 129 0.41 -14.27 -20.45
C THR A 129 0.50 -13.39 -21.69
N TRP A 130 1.02 -12.16 -21.53
CA TRP A 130 1.11 -11.16 -22.59
C TRP A 130 2.56 -11.05 -23.08
N ASP A 131 2.71 -10.76 -24.38
CA ASP A 131 4.02 -10.50 -24.97
C ASP A 131 4.60 -9.21 -24.38
N GLN A 132 5.65 -9.36 -23.56
CA GLN A 132 6.29 -8.25 -22.85
C GLN A 132 6.97 -7.25 -23.78
N THR A 133 7.12 -7.56 -25.07
CA THR A 133 7.74 -6.66 -26.07
C THR A 133 6.73 -5.78 -26.77
N LYS A 134 5.43 -6.08 -26.64
CA LYS A 134 4.36 -5.38 -27.37
C LYS A 134 3.62 -4.42 -26.46
N TRP A 135 3.74 -3.15 -26.77
CA TRP A 135 2.90 -2.13 -26.14
C TRP A 135 1.43 -2.27 -26.59
N ILE A 136 0.53 -2.40 -25.60
CA ILE A 136 -0.92 -2.61 -25.79
C ILE A 136 -1.75 -1.40 -25.39
N GLY A 137 -1.12 -0.22 -25.26
CA GLY A 137 -1.78 1.01 -24.82
C GLY A 137 -1.67 1.29 -23.31
N TRP A 138 -1.20 0.33 -22.52
CA TRP A 138 -0.94 0.49 -21.08
C TRP A 138 0.07 -0.55 -20.58
N GLY A 139 0.61 -0.33 -19.39
CA GLY A 139 1.42 -1.28 -18.65
C GLY A 139 1.35 -1.00 -17.16
N VAL A 140 1.74 -1.96 -16.33
CA VAL A 140 1.96 -1.73 -14.89
C VAL A 140 3.25 -0.95 -14.73
N LYS A 141 3.17 0.22 -14.13
CA LYS A 141 4.29 1.15 -13.99
C LYS A 141 5.40 0.53 -13.13
N VAL A 142 6.65 0.70 -13.55
CA VAL A 142 7.83 0.29 -12.79
C VAL A 142 8.41 1.50 -12.07
N TYR A 143 8.73 1.33 -10.79
CA TYR A 143 9.34 2.34 -9.93
C TYR A 143 10.79 1.96 -9.59
N GLU A 144 11.58 2.94 -9.18
CA GLU A 144 12.96 2.71 -8.72
C GLU A 144 12.95 2.00 -7.36
N THR A 145 12.06 2.42 -6.46
CA THR A 145 11.86 1.79 -5.16
C THR A 145 10.37 1.52 -4.90
N ARG A 146 10.08 0.61 -3.97
CA ARG A 146 8.70 0.38 -3.50
C ARG A 146 8.12 1.64 -2.85
N CYS A 147 8.94 2.42 -2.16
CA CYS A 147 8.51 3.65 -1.52
C CYS A 147 8.11 4.73 -2.55
N ASP A 148 8.71 4.75 -3.75
CA ASP A 148 8.25 5.62 -4.84
C ASP A 148 6.84 5.27 -5.31
N SER A 149 6.47 4.00 -5.30
CA SER A 149 5.09 3.61 -5.62
C SER A 149 4.09 4.07 -4.55
N VAL A 150 4.50 4.12 -3.28
CA VAL A 150 3.69 4.69 -2.19
C VAL A 150 3.48 6.18 -2.39
N LYS A 151 4.56 6.91 -2.71
CA LYS A 151 4.51 8.34 -2.99
C LYS A 151 3.56 8.66 -4.15
N ASP A 152 3.66 7.89 -5.24
CA ASP A 152 2.78 8.07 -6.40
C ASP A 152 1.31 7.70 -6.07
N TYR A 153 1.08 6.67 -5.27
CA TYR A 153 -0.27 6.29 -4.80
C TYR A 153 -0.92 7.42 -3.97
N VAL A 154 -0.18 8.02 -3.01
CA VAL A 154 -0.64 9.17 -2.23
C VAL A 154 -0.98 10.35 -3.16
N ARG A 155 -0.12 10.63 -4.14
CA ARG A 155 -0.36 11.66 -5.16
C ARG A 155 -1.63 11.38 -5.96
N ILE A 156 -1.82 10.16 -6.45
CA ILE A 156 -2.99 9.75 -7.26
C ILE A 156 -4.29 10.00 -6.47
N LEU A 157 -4.36 9.57 -5.22
CA LEU A 157 -5.56 9.78 -4.40
C LEU A 157 -5.86 11.26 -4.13
N ASN A 158 -4.83 12.11 -4.11
CA ASN A 158 -4.97 13.54 -3.89
C ASN A 158 -5.24 14.37 -5.15
N GLU A 159 -4.82 13.92 -6.33
CA GLU A 159 -4.81 14.75 -7.53
C GLU A 159 -5.72 14.25 -8.66
N VAL A 160 -5.91 12.93 -8.77
CA VAL A 160 -6.67 12.37 -9.89
C VAL A 160 -8.18 12.55 -9.67
N PHE A 161 -8.87 13.05 -10.70
CA PHE A 161 -10.31 13.34 -10.66
C PHE A 161 -11.16 12.16 -10.20
N ALA A 162 -10.84 10.94 -10.60
CA ALA A 162 -11.57 9.74 -10.21
C ALA A 162 -11.67 9.50 -8.70
N TYR A 163 -10.85 10.18 -7.87
CA TYR A 163 -10.86 10.10 -6.41
C TYR A 163 -11.42 11.37 -5.74
N GLU A 164 -12.20 12.17 -6.43
CA GLU A 164 -12.81 13.38 -5.87
C GLU A 164 -13.72 13.07 -4.70
N GLU A 165 -14.65 12.11 -4.85
CA GLU A 165 -15.54 11.65 -3.78
C GLU A 165 -14.78 11.14 -2.54
N PHE A 166 -13.66 10.46 -2.74
CA PHE A 166 -12.80 10.04 -1.63
C PHE A 166 -12.22 11.25 -0.88
N ARG A 167 -11.79 12.29 -1.59
CA ARG A 167 -11.26 13.51 -0.97
C ARG A 167 -12.35 14.27 -0.20
N GLU A 168 -13.54 14.36 -0.74
CA GLU A 168 -14.71 14.97 -0.07
C GLU A 168 -15.05 14.20 1.22
N ALA A 169 -15.14 12.87 1.15
CA ALA A 169 -15.41 12.03 2.32
C ALA A 169 -14.33 12.15 3.40
N ARG A 170 -13.07 12.35 3.02
CA ARG A 170 -11.96 12.53 3.97
C ARG A 170 -11.99 13.90 4.67
N SER A 171 -12.53 14.92 4.04
CA SER A 171 -12.57 16.31 4.57
C SER A 171 -13.74 16.58 5.53
N ASN A 172 -14.70 15.67 5.63
CA ASN A 172 -15.84 15.69 6.54
C ASN A 172 -15.56 14.92 7.83
#